data_e49cd3cfdef3baa66c239904e1ed950c
#
_entry.id   e49cd3cfdef3baa66c239904e1ed950c
#
_cell.length_a   1.000
_cell.length_b   1.000
_cell.length_c   1.000
_cell.angle_alpha   90.00
_cell.angle_beta   90.00
_cell.angle_gamma   90.00
#
_symmetry.space_group_name_H-M   'P 1'
#
loop_
_entity.id
_entity.type
_entity.pdbx_description
1 polymer ?
#
loop_
_entity_poly.entity_id
_entity_poly.type
_entity_poly.pdbx_seq_one_letter_code
_entity_poly.pdbx_strand_id
1 'polypeptide(L)'
;MRVLIIEDDPMVAMIHQEYFNKKDQIYEIEHVPSLESAKNYLKNSKVDLIVLDNYLTDGKGIDFLPELKGYPIIMITAANDIQTVEAALSNGVVDYLVKPFTYDRFSQAIDKVQDYVTLLSKEKINQDLIDEYLNSGRVEEEEESLPKGLSRITLKKVLENILEHEAGFTTQQVADELDISRITIRKYLNHLVNI
;
A
#
# COMPACT_ATOMS: atom_id res chain seq x y z
N MET A 1 4.44 -9.29 17.74
CA MET A 1 5.28 -9.30 16.51
C MET A 1 6.51 -8.44 16.76
N ARG A 2 7.72 -8.94 16.43
CA ARG A 2 8.97 -8.18 16.52
C ARG A 2 9.27 -7.47 15.22
N VAL A 3 9.50 -6.16 15.31
CA VAL A 3 9.73 -5.28 14.17
C VAL A 3 11.11 -4.66 14.28
N LEU A 4 11.88 -4.71 13.19
CA LEU A 4 13.14 -3.98 13.05
C LEU A 4 12.92 -2.80 12.11
N ILE A 5 13.14 -1.59 12.61
CA ILE A 5 13.14 -0.36 11.79
C ILE A 5 14.59 -0.01 11.47
N ILE A 6 14.91 0.10 10.18
CA ILE A 6 16.23 0.50 9.66
C ILE A 6 16.05 1.88 9.02
N GLU A 7 16.44 2.92 9.75
CA GLU A 7 16.23 4.34 9.39
C GLU A 7 17.34 5.16 10.06
N ASP A 8 18.05 5.98 9.32
CA ASP A 8 19.17 6.78 9.87
C ASP A 8 18.70 8.08 10.54
N ASP A 9 17.50 8.60 10.20
CA ASP A 9 16.90 9.73 10.89
C ASP A 9 16.10 9.26 12.12
N PRO A 10 16.54 9.57 13.35
CA PRO A 10 15.86 9.12 14.55
C PRO A 10 14.46 9.73 14.73
N MET A 11 14.19 10.92 14.13
CA MET A 11 12.85 11.52 14.19
C MET A 11 11.88 10.75 13.29
N VAL A 12 12.33 10.35 12.10
CA VAL A 12 11.53 9.53 11.17
C VAL A 12 11.27 8.16 11.78
N ALA A 13 12.29 7.54 12.36
CA ALA A 13 12.15 6.27 13.08
C ALA A 13 11.11 6.37 14.22
N MET A 14 11.13 7.46 15.00
CA MET A 14 10.15 7.70 16.07
C MET A 14 8.72 7.84 15.52
N ILE A 15 8.53 8.50 14.39
CA ILE A 15 7.21 8.59 13.74
C ILE A 15 6.70 7.20 13.33
N HIS A 16 7.57 6.36 12.78
CA HIS A 16 7.20 4.99 12.44
C HIS A 16 6.83 4.18 13.69
N GLN A 17 7.57 4.32 14.79
CA GLN A 17 7.24 3.68 16.08
C GLN A 17 5.86 4.14 16.59
N GLU A 18 5.57 5.45 16.54
CA GLU A 18 4.26 5.99 16.93
C GLU A 18 3.13 5.46 16.06
N TYR A 19 3.39 5.20 14.78
CA TYR A 19 2.39 4.59 13.90
C TYR A 19 2.07 3.14 14.30
N PHE A 20 3.08 2.36 14.71
CA PHE A 20 2.85 1.03 15.28
C PHE A 20 2.07 1.10 16.60
N ASN A 21 2.39 2.07 17.47
CA ASN A 21 1.72 2.24 18.77
C ASN A 21 0.23 2.60 18.65
N LYS A 22 -0.21 3.14 17.51
CA LYS A 22 -1.63 3.43 17.23
C LYS A 22 -2.43 2.18 16.84
N LYS A 23 -1.77 1.07 16.54
CA LYS A 23 -2.43 -0.21 16.28
C LYS A 23 -2.80 -0.89 17.60
N ASP A 24 -3.93 -1.59 17.62
CA ASP A 24 -4.39 -2.34 18.80
C ASP A 24 -3.48 -3.54 19.16
N GLN A 25 -2.57 -3.89 18.29
CA GLN A 25 -1.66 -5.01 18.45
C GLN A 25 -0.35 -4.58 19.13
N ILE A 26 0.18 -5.44 20.02
CA ILE A 26 1.46 -5.18 20.69
C ILE A 26 2.62 -5.56 19.76
N TYR A 27 3.51 -4.59 19.53
CA TYR A 27 4.74 -4.75 18.77
C TYR A 27 5.96 -4.52 19.68
N GLU A 28 6.94 -5.41 19.55
CA GLU A 28 8.30 -5.19 20.09
C GLU A 28 9.11 -4.55 18.97
N ILE A 29 9.46 -3.27 19.13
CA ILE A 29 10.11 -2.50 18.07
C ILE A 29 11.54 -2.22 18.44
N GLU A 30 12.46 -2.58 17.57
CA GLU A 30 13.86 -2.20 17.63
C GLU A 30 14.18 -1.25 16.48
N HIS A 31 15.02 -0.27 16.74
CA HIS A 31 15.48 0.69 15.74
C HIS A 31 17.00 0.64 15.61
N VAL A 32 17.48 0.59 14.38
CA VAL A 32 18.91 0.64 14.05
C VAL A 32 19.15 1.69 12.94
N PRO A 33 20.22 2.49 13.03
CA PRO A 33 20.42 3.63 12.13
C PRO A 33 21.16 3.28 10.83
N SER A 34 21.57 2.03 10.60
CA SER A 34 22.43 1.68 9.47
C SER A 34 22.29 0.23 9.05
N LEU A 35 22.71 -0.09 7.83
CA LEU A 35 22.76 -1.46 7.30
C LEU A 35 23.70 -2.33 8.12
N GLU A 36 24.86 -1.81 8.54
CA GLU A 36 25.81 -2.53 9.37
C GLU A 36 25.19 -2.90 10.72
N SER A 37 24.51 -1.97 11.37
CA SER A 37 23.81 -2.23 12.62
C SER A 37 22.70 -3.26 12.45
N ALA A 38 21.96 -3.20 11.33
CA ALA A 38 20.93 -4.17 10.99
C ALA A 38 21.52 -5.58 10.82
N LYS A 39 22.63 -5.72 10.08
CA LYS A 39 23.35 -6.99 9.93
C LYS A 39 23.77 -7.58 11.27
N ASN A 40 24.29 -6.75 12.15
CA ASN A 40 24.74 -7.19 13.47
C ASN A 40 23.56 -7.60 14.37
N TYR A 41 22.45 -6.88 14.32
CA TYR A 41 21.25 -7.22 15.07
C TYR A 41 20.65 -8.56 14.59
N LEU A 42 20.50 -8.75 13.28
CA LEU A 42 19.90 -9.93 12.68
C LEU A 42 20.72 -11.22 12.86
N LYS A 43 22.03 -11.12 13.15
CA LYS A 43 22.86 -12.29 13.50
C LYS A 43 22.40 -12.96 14.81
N ASN A 44 21.86 -12.16 15.74
CA ASN A 44 21.57 -12.61 17.10
C ASN A 44 20.07 -12.56 17.44
N SER A 45 19.26 -11.97 16.59
CA SER A 45 17.83 -11.74 16.85
C SER A 45 17.00 -12.09 15.63
N LYS A 46 15.86 -12.74 15.88
CA LYS A 46 14.85 -12.98 14.84
C LYS A 46 13.81 -11.87 14.90
N VAL A 47 13.37 -11.40 13.76
CA VAL A 47 12.30 -10.43 13.61
C VAL A 47 11.21 -10.99 12.68
N ASP A 48 10.01 -10.46 12.83
CA ASP A 48 8.84 -10.87 12.05
C ASP A 48 8.56 -9.90 10.90
N LEU A 49 9.11 -8.68 10.99
CA LEU A 49 8.96 -7.63 9.99
C LEU A 49 10.19 -6.72 9.99
N ILE A 50 10.63 -6.32 8.81
CA ILE A 50 11.63 -5.27 8.62
C ILE A 50 10.97 -4.08 7.92
N VAL A 51 11.11 -2.90 8.51
CA VAL A 51 10.79 -1.61 7.89
C VAL A 51 12.11 -0.99 7.48
N LEU A 52 12.32 -0.75 6.18
CA LEU A 52 13.60 -0.41 5.60
C LEU A 52 13.52 0.89 4.82
N ASP A 53 14.30 1.91 5.21
CA ASP A 53 14.55 3.04 4.32
C ASP A 53 15.56 2.67 3.22
N ASN A 54 15.39 3.30 2.07
CA ASN A 54 16.32 3.12 0.95
C ASN A 54 17.59 3.96 1.09
N TYR A 55 17.50 5.14 1.68
CA TYR A 55 18.63 6.07 1.77
C TYR A 55 19.17 6.11 3.19
N LEU A 56 20.21 5.31 3.43
CA LEU A 56 20.90 5.24 4.71
C LEU A 56 22.32 5.80 4.56
N THR A 57 22.91 6.24 5.66
CA THR A 57 24.25 6.86 5.66
C THR A 57 25.34 5.93 5.16
N ASP A 58 25.18 4.62 5.29
CA ASP A 58 26.15 3.57 4.92
C ASP A 58 25.78 2.78 3.66
N GLY A 59 24.69 3.18 2.94
CA GLY A 59 24.32 2.54 1.68
C GLY A 59 22.85 2.65 1.31
N LYS A 60 22.46 1.92 0.28
CA LYS A 60 21.06 1.87 -0.15
C LYS A 60 20.39 0.62 0.38
N GLY A 61 19.19 0.77 0.94
CA GLY A 61 18.37 -0.32 1.42
C GLY A 61 18.03 -1.34 0.32
N ILE A 62 17.81 -0.86 -0.92
CA ILE A 62 17.56 -1.73 -2.07
C ILE A 62 18.68 -2.74 -2.33
N ASP A 63 19.93 -2.34 -2.14
CA ASP A 63 21.09 -3.20 -2.35
C ASP A 63 21.24 -4.25 -1.23
N PHE A 64 20.57 -4.02 -0.10
CA PHE A 64 20.57 -4.93 1.06
C PHE A 64 19.48 -6.01 1.00
N LEU A 65 18.43 -5.82 0.19
CA LEU A 65 17.31 -6.78 0.08
C LEU A 65 17.74 -8.23 -0.19
N PRO A 66 18.76 -8.53 -1.01
CA PRO A 66 19.20 -9.90 -1.23
C PRO A 66 19.71 -10.62 0.04
N GLU A 67 20.22 -9.87 1.04
CA GLU A 67 20.67 -10.41 2.33
C GLU A 67 19.50 -10.62 3.30
N LEU A 68 18.34 -10.00 3.05
CA LEU A 68 17.14 -10.05 3.89
C LEU A 68 16.10 -11.10 3.41
N LYS A 69 16.49 -12.01 2.54
CA LYS A 69 15.60 -13.07 2.04
C LYS A 69 15.00 -13.87 3.18
N GLY A 70 13.67 -14.04 3.13
CA GLY A 70 12.91 -14.79 4.14
C GLY A 70 12.31 -13.92 5.23
N TYR A 71 12.60 -12.64 5.26
CA TYR A 71 11.91 -11.69 6.12
C TYR A 71 10.81 -10.96 5.33
N PRO A 72 9.61 -10.76 5.90
CA PRO A 72 8.67 -9.78 5.38
C PRO A 72 9.27 -8.37 5.46
N ILE A 73 9.21 -7.62 4.36
CA ILE A 73 9.83 -6.29 4.28
C ILE A 73 8.79 -5.28 3.80
N ILE A 74 8.68 -4.15 4.49
CA ILE A 74 8.07 -2.93 3.99
C ILE A 74 9.19 -1.96 3.69
N MET A 75 9.31 -1.52 2.44
CA MET A 75 10.27 -0.50 2.06
C MET A 75 9.62 0.88 2.14
N ILE A 76 10.25 1.81 2.86
CA ILE A 76 9.76 3.18 3.06
C ILE A 76 10.83 4.14 2.60
N THR A 77 10.55 4.98 1.58
CA THR A 77 11.59 5.80 0.99
C THR A 77 11.04 7.03 0.26
N ALA A 78 11.88 8.03 0.05
CA ALA A 78 11.59 9.15 -0.84
C ALA A 78 11.77 8.78 -2.34
N ALA A 79 12.37 7.62 -2.64
CA ALA A 79 12.54 7.18 -4.02
C ALA A 79 11.19 6.77 -4.64
N ASN A 80 10.87 7.41 -5.76
CA ASN A 80 9.66 7.13 -6.54
C ASN A 80 9.99 6.80 -8.01
N ASP A 81 11.27 6.56 -8.32
CA ASP A 81 11.66 6.13 -9.66
C ASP A 81 11.29 4.67 -9.90
N ILE A 82 10.87 4.40 -11.14
CA ILE A 82 10.33 3.09 -11.53
C ILE A 82 11.34 1.96 -11.32
N GLN A 83 12.63 2.22 -11.50
CA GLN A 83 13.67 1.20 -11.39
C GLN A 83 13.84 0.72 -9.95
N THR A 84 13.83 1.65 -8.99
CA THR A 84 13.89 1.32 -7.56
C THR A 84 12.64 0.55 -7.11
N VAL A 85 11.46 0.98 -7.55
CA VAL A 85 10.19 0.27 -7.25
C VAL A 85 10.20 -1.14 -7.84
N GLU A 86 10.57 -1.28 -9.11
CA GLU A 86 10.64 -2.57 -9.81
C GLU A 86 11.64 -3.52 -9.12
N ALA A 87 12.83 -3.01 -8.76
CA ALA A 87 13.83 -3.78 -8.04
C ALA A 87 13.34 -4.23 -6.66
N ALA A 88 12.65 -3.37 -5.90
CA ALA A 88 12.07 -3.73 -4.61
C ALA A 88 11.04 -4.85 -4.76
N LEU A 89 10.08 -4.70 -5.67
CA LEU A 89 9.04 -5.71 -5.93
C LEU A 89 9.63 -7.04 -6.42
N SER A 90 10.65 -6.99 -7.28
CA SER A 90 11.35 -8.19 -7.77
C SER A 90 12.13 -8.92 -6.66
N ASN A 91 12.54 -8.21 -5.61
CA ASN A 91 13.17 -8.81 -4.42
C ASN A 91 12.15 -9.26 -3.36
N GLY A 92 10.85 -9.16 -3.65
CA GLY A 92 9.80 -9.74 -2.82
C GLY A 92 9.46 -8.93 -1.57
N VAL A 93 9.59 -7.59 -1.62
CA VAL A 93 9.04 -6.74 -0.55
C VAL A 93 7.52 -6.90 -0.51
N VAL A 94 6.95 -6.94 0.70
CA VAL A 94 5.50 -7.09 0.89
C VAL A 94 4.77 -5.82 0.49
N ASP A 95 5.35 -4.65 0.81
CA ASP A 95 4.80 -3.37 0.41
C ASP A 95 5.89 -2.30 0.25
N TYR A 96 5.56 -1.23 -0.50
CA TYR A 96 6.44 -0.11 -0.81
C TYR A 96 5.71 1.21 -0.54
N LEU A 97 6.26 2.06 0.32
CA LEU A 97 5.68 3.34 0.69
C LEU A 97 6.59 4.49 0.25
N VAL A 98 6.03 5.41 -0.52
CA VAL A 98 6.74 6.64 -0.94
C VAL A 98 6.43 7.76 0.05
N LYS A 99 7.48 8.35 0.66
CA LYS A 99 7.38 9.51 1.55
C LYS A 99 6.98 10.77 0.74
N PRO A 100 6.01 11.60 1.18
CA PRO A 100 5.21 11.47 2.41
C PRO A 100 4.01 10.52 2.24
N PHE A 101 3.66 9.79 3.28
CA PHE A 101 2.48 8.91 3.33
C PHE A 101 1.68 9.15 4.62
N THR A 102 0.41 8.74 4.59
CA THR A 102 -0.51 8.87 5.73
C THR A 102 -0.38 7.67 6.69
N TYR A 103 -0.91 7.83 7.92
CA TYR A 103 -1.04 6.72 8.85
C TYR A 103 -1.87 5.57 8.26
N ASP A 104 -2.97 5.89 7.56
CA ASP A 104 -3.84 4.86 6.97
C ASP A 104 -3.10 4.03 5.92
N ARG A 105 -2.27 4.67 5.07
CA ARG A 105 -1.43 3.95 4.11
C ARG A 105 -0.39 3.05 4.81
N PHE A 106 0.20 3.52 5.90
CA PHE A 106 1.10 2.71 6.71
C PHE A 106 0.37 1.53 7.37
N SER A 107 -0.83 1.79 7.93
CA SER A 107 -1.67 0.76 8.53
C SER A 107 -1.99 -0.37 7.54
N GLN A 108 -2.37 -0.02 6.31
CA GLN A 108 -2.63 -1.00 5.25
C GLN A 108 -1.39 -1.85 4.92
N ALA A 109 -0.19 -1.27 4.92
CA ALA A 109 1.04 -2.03 4.69
C ALA A 109 1.29 -3.05 5.82
N ILE A 110 1.03 -2.68 7.07
CA ILE A 110 1.13 -3.59 8.21
C ILE A 110 0.10 -4.72 8.12
N ASP A 111 -1.14 -4.41 7.72
CA ASP A 111 -2.20 -5.41 7.56
C ASP A 111 -1.82 -6.45 6.49
N LYS A 112 -1.25 -6.01 5.36
CA LYS A 112 -0.71 -6.91 4.33
C LYS A 112 0.38 -7.84 4.87
N VAL A 113 1.28 -7.32 5.72
CA VAL A 113 2.31 -8.17 6.35
C VAL A 113 1.68 -9.20 7.28
N GLN A 114 0.67 -8.83 8.05
CA GLN A 114 -0.03 -9.75 8.95
C GLN A 114 -0.72 -10.87 8.17
N ASP A 115 -1.39 -10.52 7.08
CA ASP A 115 -2.03 -11.49 6.18
C ASP A 115 -0.98 -12.43 5.57
N TYR A 116 0.15 -11.90 5.11
CA TYR A 116 1.27 -12.68 4.59
C TYR A 116 1.83 -13.66 5.63
N VAL A 117 2.14 -13.18 6.84
CA VAL A 117 2.65 -14.03 7.92
C VAL A 117 1.62 -15.08 8.33
N THR A 118 0.35 -14.70 8.40
CA THR A 118 -0.75 -15.61 8.72
C THR A 118 -0.90 -16.70 7.68
N LEU A 119 -0.82 -16.36 6.40
CA LEU A 119 -0.84 -17.34 5.31
C LEU A 119 0.30 -18.36 5.44
N LEU A 120 1.53 -17.88 5.68
CA LEU A 120 2.71 -18.75 5.79
C LEU A 120 2.72 -19.62 7.06
N SER A 121 2.00 -19.24 8.11
CA SER A 121 1.92 -20.00 9.36
C SER A 121 0.94 -21.18 9.31
N LYS A 122 0.10 -21.28 8.27
CA LYS A 122 -0.87 -22.36 8.13
C LYS A 122 -0.21 -23.67 7.69
N GLU A 123 -0.51 -24.76 8.37
CA GLU A 123 0.02 -26.10 8.02
C GLU A 123 -0.48 -26.62 6.65
N LYS A 124 -1.63 -26.13 6.20
CA LYS A 124 -2.21 -26.47 4.90
C LYS A 124 -2.71 -25.20 4.23
N ILE A 125 -2.24 -24.98 3.02
CA ILE A 125 -2.68 -23.89 2.16
C ILE A 125 -3.59 -24.50 1.09
N ASN A 126 -4.81 -23.99 0.94
CA ASN A 126 -5.72 -24.32 -0.15
C ASN A 126 -5.83 -23.11 -1.10
N GLN A 127 -6.42 -23.31 -2.28
CA GLN A 127 -6.54 -22.28 -3.29
C GLN A 127 -7.33 -21.06 -2.78
N ASP A 128 -8.42 -21.28 -2.01
CA ASP A 128 -9.26 -20.20 -1.49
C ASP A 128 -8.48 -19.24 -0.61
N LEU A 129 -7.55 -19.72 0.22
CA LEU A 129 -6.67 -18.91 1.08
C LEU A 129 -5.66 -18.10 0.27
N ILE A 130 -5.16 -18.68 -0.82
CA ILE A 130 -4.25 -17.96 -1.73
C ILE A 130 -5.02 -16.84 -2.44
N ASP A 131 -6.23 -17.15 -2.93
CA ASP A 131 -7.07 -16.17 -3.62
C ASP A 131 -7.52 -15.04 -2.68
N GLU A 132 -7.84 -15.36 -1.42
CA GLU A 132 -8.14 -14.37 -0.39
C GLU A 132 -6.94 -13.43 -0.16
N TYR A 133 -5.73 -13.98 0.01
CA TYR A 133 -4.52 -13.20 0.19
C TYR A 133 -4.21 -12.31 -1.03
N LEU A 134 -4.30 -12.85 -2.23
CA LEU A 134 -4.04 -12.09 -3.46
C LEU A 134 -5.08 -10.99 -3.69
N ASN A 135 -6.29 -11.16 -3.20
CA ASN A 135 -7.35 -10.16 -3.26
C ASN A 135 -7.26 -9.15 -2.11
N SER A 136 -6.78 -9.51 -0.92
CA SER A 136 -6.53 -8.57 0.19
C SER A 136 -5.41 -7.58 -0.14
N GLY A 137 -4.43 -7.99 -0.93
CA GLY A 137 -3.37 -7.12 -1.45
C GLY A 137 -3.79 -6.18 -2.59
N ARG A 138 -4.93 -6.43 -3.22
CA ARG A 138 -5.59 -5.38 -3.98
C ARG A 138 -6.16 -4.44 -2.94
N VAL A 139 -5.48 -3.30 -2.74
CA VAL A 139 -6.12 -2.12 -2.19
C VAL A 139 -7.47 -2.04 -2.90
N GLU A 140 -8.57 -2.29 -2.19
CA GLU A 140 -9.74 -1.51 -2.44
C GLU A 140 -9.19 -0.09 -2.31
N GLU A 141 -8.81 0.54 -3.46
CA GLU A 141 -8.73 1.98 -3.53
C GLU A 141 -9.95 2.39 -2.76
N GLU A 142 -9.76 3.11 -1.63
CA GLU A 142 -10.86 3.46 -0.74
C GLU A 142 -12.06 3.62 -1.64
N GLU A 143 -13.02 2.70 -1.50
CA GLU A 143 -14.33 3.04 -1.94
C GLU A 143 -14.67 4.26 -1.07
N GLU A 144 -14.36 5.47 -1.55
CA GLU A 144 -15.29 6.56 -1.33
C GLU A 144 -16.59 5.93 -1.72
N SER A 145 -17.35 5.56 -0.70
CA SER A 145 -18.46 4.63 -0.85
C SER A 145 -19.40 5.24 -1.85
N LEU A 146 -19.23 4.83 -3.11
CA LEU A 146 -20.13 5.26 -4.17
C LEU A 146 -21.54 4.96 -3.64
N PRO A 147 -22.44 5.93 -3.64
CA PRO A 147 -23.80 5.74 -3.17
C PRO A 147 -24.38 4.47 -3.77
N LYS A 148 -25.08 3.67 -2.95
CA LYS A 148 -25.65 2.37 -3.37
C LYS A 148 -26.27 2.46 -4.76
N GLY A 149 -25.76 1.62 -5.68
CA GLY A 149 -26.22 1.55 -7.07
C GLY A 149 -25.38 2.35 -8.08
N LEU A 150 -24.23 2.90 -7.71
CA LEU A 150 -23.21 3.42 -8.61
C LEU A 150 -22.03 2.44 -8.70
N SER A 151 -21.43 2.29 -9.88
CA SER A 151 -20.25 1.48 -10.12
C SER A 151 -19.07 2.35 -10.62
N ARG A 152 -17.85 2.04 -10.20
CA ARG A 152 -16.63 2.75 -10.66
C ARG A 152 -16.40 2.63 -12.15
N ILE A 153 -16.69 1.49 -12.72
CA ILE A 153 -16.56 1.26 -14.16
C ILE A 153 -17.46 2.22 -14.94
N THR A 154 -18.69 2.37 -14.48
CA THR A 154 -19.64 3.31 -15.10
C THR A 154 -19.27 4.76 -14.82
N LEU A 155 -18.81 5.08 -13.61
CA LEU A 155 -18.33 6.43 -13.27
C LEU A 155 -17.17 6.86 -14.17
N LYS A 156 -16.19 5.97 -14.40
CA LYS A 156 -15.08 6.23 -15.31
C LYS A 156 -15.55 6.49 -16.73
N LYS A 157 -16.46 5.67 -17.26
CA LYS A 157 -17.06 5.90 -18.59
C LYS A 157 -17.79 7.23 -18.71
N VAL A 158 -18.53 7.60 -17.66
CA VAL A 158 -19.23 8.90 -17.61
C VAL A 158 -18.23 10.05 -17.60
N LEU A 159 -17.14 9.96 -16.82
CA LEU A 159 -16.08 10.96 -16.80
C LEU A 159 -15.38 11.10 -18.14
N GLU A 160 -14.97 9.99 -18.75
CA GLU A 160 -14.31 9.98 -20.07
C GLU A 160 -15.20 10.63 -21.13
N ASN A 161 -16.48 10.27 -21.17
CA ASN A 161 -17.44 10.83 -22.10
C ASN A 161 -17.64 12.36 -21.89
N ILE A 162 -17.76 12.83 -20.63
CA ILE A 162 -17.91 14.25 -20.32
C ILE A 162 -16.69 15.07 -20.77
N LEU A 163 -15.48 14.54 -20.61
CA LEU A 163 -14.24 15.22 -20.99
C LEU A 163 -14.08 15.40 -22.51
N GLU A 164 -14.80 14.63 -23.32
CA GLU A 164 -14.83 14.78 -24.78
C GLU A 164 -15.71 15.93 -25.24
N HIS A 165 -16.57 16.49 -24.36
CA HIS A 165 -17.49 17.58 -24.68
C HIS A 165 -16.92 18.95 -24.31
N GLU A 166 -16.11 19.57 -25.19
CA GLU A 166 -15.51 20.90 -24.97
C GLU A 166 -16.55 22.05 -24.81
N ALA A 167 -17.72 21.92 -25.42
CA ALA A 167 -18.74 22.98 -25.47
C ALA A 167 -19.86 22.81 -24.41
N GLY A 168 -19.73 21.81 -23.52
CA GLY A 168 -20.77 21.45 -22.56
C GLY A 168 -21.67 20.32 -23.06
N PHE A 169 -22.36 19.66 -22.13
CA PHE A 169 -23.19 18.49 -22.39
C PHE A 169 -24.52 18.56 -21.67
N THR A 170 -25.48 17.78 -22.12
CA THR A 170 -26.72 17.53 -21.40
C THR A 170 -26.73 16.09 -20.85
N THR A 171 -27.47 15.92 -19.74
CA THR A 171 -27.65 14.56 -19.16
C THR A 171 -28.24 13.56 -20.16
N GLN A 172 -29.04 14.05 -21.11
CA GLN A 172 -29.66 13.24 -22.15
C GLN A 172 -28.62 12.77 -23.17
N GLN A 173 -27.71 13.64 -23.62
CA GLN A 173 -26.65 13.28 -24.54
C GLN A 173 -25.75 12.18 -23.98
N VAL A 174 -25.24 12.36 -22.75
CA VAL A 174 -24.41 11.35 -22.08
C VAL A 174 -25.15 10.03 -21.88
N ALA A 175 -26.45 10.08 -21.59
CA ALA A 175 -27.30 8.91 -21.45
C ALA A 175 -27.42 8.12 -22.77
N ASP A 176 -27.63 8.82 -23.88
CA ASP A 176 -27.80 8.23 -25.23
C ASP A 176 -26.47 7.67 -25.74
N GLU A 177 -25.36 8.38 -25.53
CA GLU A 177 -24.03 7.95 -25.97
C GLU A 177 -23.50 6.73 -25.19
N LEU A 178 -23.80 6.60 -23.91
CA LEU A 178 -23.34 5.48 -23.09
C LEU A 178 -24.34 4.33 -22.99
N ASP A 179 -25.51 4.46 -23.60
CA ASP A 179 -26.65 3.52 -23.49
C ASP A 179 -27.03 3.24 -22.01
N ILE A 180 -27.08 4.30 -21.22
CA ILE A 180 -27.39 4.26 -19.79
C ILE A 180 -28.60 5.15 -19.52
N SER A 181 -29.50 4.73 -18.63
CA SER A 181 -30.68 5.52 -18.33
C SER A 181 -30.33 6.92 -17.82
N ARG A 182 -31.07 7.93 -18.26
CA ARG A 182 -30.93 9.35 -17.83
C ARG A 182 -30.93 9.48 -16.30
N ILE A 183 -31.74 8.68 -15.61
CA ILE A 183 -31.83 8.69 -14.15
C ILE A 183 -30.48 8.21 -13.54
N THR A 184 -29.88 7.20 -14.14
CA THR A 184 -28.59 6.67 -13.71
C THR A 184 -27.48 7.70 -13.95
N ILE A 185 -27.40 8.28 -15.16
CA ILE A 185 -26.40 9.33 -15.46
C ILE A 185 -26.54 10.50 -14.49
N ARG A 186 -27.75 10.94 -14.18
CA ARG A 186 -27.96 12.04 -13.20
C ARG A 186 -27.41 11.71 -11.81
N LYS A 187 -27.47 10.45 -11.37
CA LYS A 187 -26.88 10.03 -10.09
C LYS A 187 -25.34 10.14 -10.11
N TYR A 188 -24.69 9.74 -11.22
CA TYR A 188 -23.26 9.90 -11.40
C TYR A 188 -22.84 11.37 -11.44
N LEU A 189 -23.53 12.20 -12.20
CA LEU A 189 -23.27 13.64 -12.27
C LEU A 189 -23.42 14.35 -10.93
N ASN A 190 -24.48 14.03 -10.17
CA ASN A 190 -24.68 14.57 -8.83
C ASN A 190 -23.57 14.15 -7.87
N HIS A 191 -23.05 12.94 -8.00
CA HIS A 191 -21.93 12.49 -7.19
C HIS A 191 -20.65 13.28 -7.53
N LEU A 192 -20.35 13.50 -8.81
CA LEU A 192 -19.19 14.27 -9.28
C LEU A 192 -19.22 15.75 -8.89
N VAL A 193 -20.39 16.34 -8.71
CA VAL A 193 -20.53 17.76 -8.28
C VAL A 193 -20.34 17.93 -6.77
N ASN A 194 -20.47 16.85 -5.98
CA ASN A 194 -20.38 16.89 -4.51
C ASN A 194 -19.03 16.38 -3.97
N ILE A 195 -18.07 16.12 -4.84
CA ILE A 195 -16.67 15.86 -4.51
C ILE A 195 -15.90 17.18 -4.63
#